data_2a3fe392ac3d33549fac06bbc84c9892
#
_entry.id   2a3fe392ac3d33549fac06bbc84c9892
#
_cell.length_a   1.000
_cell.length_b   1.000
_cell.length_c   1.000
_cell.angle_alpha   90.00
_cell.angle_beta   90.00
_cell.angle_gamma   90.00
#
_symmetry.space_group_name_H-M   'P 1'
#
loop_
_entity.id
_entity.type
_entity.pdbx_description
1 polymer ?
#
loop_
_entity_poly.entity_id
_entity_poly.type
_entity_poly.pdbx_seq_one_letter_code
_entity_poly.pdbx_strand_id
1 'polypeptide(L)'
;KLGELFGISMIPTVFTNGRGVDKLFETIIELYEGKEDSSAHYRHIHINHGHEIEHGIEHIQKYLKADDSIRQRYSTRYLSIKLLENDKHAEEYVSHLKSAKEIFAARDEAAKRVKEETLEDSETAIMDAKYGFIHGALQEAGYEPGKAKDTYQVTHLIDNILTNKYVGFPIFVLLLFIMFSATFVLGEIPKGWIEDGVAWLGEFISNTMPDGPVKDMLVDGVIGGVGAVIVFLPQILILYFFISYMEDSGYMARAAFIMDKLMHKMGLHGKSFIPLIMGFGCNVPAVMATRTIESHRSRLITMLILPLMSCSARLPIYIMVIGTFFAIQYRSLIMVSLYLIGIFLAVILSRIFASFVVKGEDTPFVMELPPYRFPTWKAIGRHTWEKGKQYLKKMGGIILVASIIVWALGYFPHNEELDNQAQQEQSYIGRIGKTIEPIFTPQGFDWKLDVGLVSGVGAKEIVASTMGVLYSNNDSFSDDQDYNDEDGKYEVLKKQMTSDLKKTYGYSDAEAAAKATLTAYCFLLFVLLYFPCIATIAAIKGETGSWKWAGFAAGYTTLLAWVVSALVFQIGSLFI
;
A
#
# COMPACT_ATOMS: atom_id res chain seq x y z
N LYS A 1 40.36 8.76 16.88
CA LYS A 1 40.36 10.21 17.16
C LYS A 1 38.93 10.74 17.34
N LEU A 2 37.99 10.52 16.36
CA LEU A 2 36.63 10.98 16.51
C LEU A 2 35.92 10.30 17.71
N GLY A 3 36.10 8.98 17.89
CA GLY A 3 35.61 8.26 19.07
C GLY A 3 36.14 8.76 20.40
N GLU A 4 37.42 9.15 20.43
CA GLU A 4 38.04 9.75 21.62
C GLU A 4 37.44 11.12 21.93
N LEU A 5 37.15 11.93 20.90
CA LEU A 5 36.51 13.25 21.04
C LEU A 5 35.08 13.16 21.52
N PHE A 6 34.35 12.12 21.13
CA PHE A 6 32.97 11.86 21.59
C PHE A 6 32.90 10.93 22.81
N GLY A 7 34.04 10.38 23.28
CA GLY A 7 34.09 9.49 24.42
C GLY A 7 33.30 8.19 24.21
N ILE A 8 33.18 7.71 22.97
CA ILE A 8 32.46 6.51 22.59
C ILE A 8 33.26 5.69 21.57
N SER A 9 33.04 4.36 21.56
CA SER A 9 33.61 3.50 20.51
C SER A 9 32.93 3.72 19.18
N MET A 10 33.70 4.16 18.17
CA MET A 10 33.19 4.31 16.79
C MET A 10 33.79 3.24 15.89
N ILE A 11 32.92 2.41 15.32
CA ILE A 11 33.30 1.29 14.48
C ILE A 11 32.79 1.56 13.06
N PRO A 12 33.69 1.73 12.08
CA PRO A 12 33.27 1.94 10.69
C PRO A 12 32.72 0.62 10.13
N THR A 13 31.49 0.65 9.68
CA THR A 13 30.79 -0.51 9.08
C THR A 13 30.35 -0.21 7.66
N VAL A 14 30.49 -1.20 6.77
CA VAL A 14 30.00 -1.15 5.39
C VAL A 14 29.07 -2.35 5.18
N PHE A 15 27.78 -2.14 5.30
CA PHE A 15 26.79 -3.22 5.24
C PHE A 15 26.68 -3.92 3.88
N THR A 16 27.06 -3.25 2.79
CA THR A 16 27.01 -3.83 1.43
C THR A 16 27.96 -5.01 1.25
N ASN A 17 29.09 -5.02 1.95
CA ASN A 17 30.12 -6.07 1.88
C ASN A 17 30.41 -6.75 3.22
N GLY A 18 29.71 -6.38 4.28
CA GLY A 18 29.87 -6.94 5.64
C GLY A 18 31.10 -6.46 6.39
N ARG A 19 31.89 -5.52 5.84
CA ARG A 19 33.11 -5.04 6.48
C ARG A 19 32.80 -4.33 7.80
N GLY A 20 33.48 -4.73 8.87
CA GLY A 20 33.36 -4.13 10.20
C GLY A 20 32.17 -4.62 11.03
N VAL A 21 31.28 -5.47 10.48
CA VAL A 21 30.11 -5.98 11.19
C VAL A 21 30.53 -6.93 12.32
N ASP A 22 31.49 -7.84 12.07
CA ASP A 22 31.99 -8.77 13.08
C ASP A 22 32.60 -7.99 14.26
N LYS A 23 33.42 -6.97 13.96
CA LYS A 23 34.01 -6.11 14.99
C LYS A 23 32.95 -5.35 15.79
N LEU A 24 31.83 -4.94 15.16
CA LEU A 24 30.72 -4.32 15.85
C LEU A 24 30.10 -5.28 16.89
N PHE A 25 29.85 -6.53 16.51
CA PHE A 25 29.32 -7.54 17.43
C PHE A 25 30.31 -7.89 18.55
N GLU A 26 31.59 -8.05 18.22
CA GLU A 26 32.64 -8.28 19.22
C GLU A 26 32.66 -7.15 20.26
N THR A 27 32.66 -5.89 19.83
CA THR A 27 32.66 -4.75 20.75
C THR A 27 31.40 -4.67 21.59
N ILE A 28 30.23 -5.03 21.04
CA ILE A 28 28.97 -5.12 21.82
C ILE A 28 29.07 -6.18 22.92
N ILE A 29 29.64 -7.34 22.60
CA ILE A 29 29.82 -8.44 23.56
C ILE A 29 30.83 -8.03 24.66
N GLU A 30 31.95 -7.43 24.28
CA GLU A 30 32.97 -6.95 25.21
C GLU A 30 32.40 -5.93 26.21
N LEU A 31 31.57 -5.02 25.71
CA LEU A 31 30.87 -4.04 26.52
C LEU A 31 29.87 -4.68 27.49
N TYR A 32 29.11 -5.66 27.01
CA TYR A 32 28.13 -6.37 27.82
C TYR A 32 28.80 -7.20 28.91
N GLU A 33 29.94 -7.83 28.60
CA GLU A 33 30.72 -8.63 29.54
C GLU A 33 31.54 -7.80 30.53
N GLY A 34 31.59 -6.46 30.34
CA GLY A 34 32.29 -5.55 31.24
C GLY A 34 33.83 -5.74 31.29
N LYS A 35 34.43 -6.19 30.16
CA LYS A 35 35.88 -6.33 30.06
C LYS A 35 36.56 -4.95 30.24
N GLU A 36 37.56 -4.86 31.10
CA GLU A 36 38.19 -3.62 31.60
C GLU A 36 38.71 -2.69 30.49
N ASP A 37 39.14 -3.21 29.35
CA ASP A 37 39.63 -2.39 28.22
C ASP A 37 38.54 -1.57 27.50
N SER A 38 37.28 -1.99 27.59
CA SER A 38 36.16 -1.29 26.93
C SER A 38 35.66 -0.09 27.76
N SER A 39 35.75 -0.14 29.09
CA SER A 39 35.30 0.93 29.99
C SER A 39 36.21 2.19 29.95
N ALA A 40 37.49 2.03 29.60
CA ALA A 40 38.43 3.13 29.49
C ALA A 40 38.15 4.10 28.34
N HIS A 41 37.35 3.68 27.35
CA HIS A 41 36.99 4.49 26.18
C HIS A 41 35.66 5.24 26.33
N TYR A 42 34.91 5.02 27.41
CA TYR A 42 33.66 5.73 27.68
C TYR A 42 33.89 6.90 28.63
N ARG A 43 34.06 8.07 28.04
CA ARG A 43 34.16 9.33 28.79
C ARG A 43 32.83 10.06 28.70
N HIS A 44 32.23 10.40 29.84
CA HIS A 44 31.14 11.35 29.87
C HIS A 44 31.64 12.72 29.41
N ILE A 45 31.36 13.08 28.17
CA ILE A 45 31.69 14.41 27.62
C ILE A 45 30.48 15.29 27.80
N HIS A 46 30.66 16.41 28.45
CA HIS A 46 29.64 17.43 28.55
C HIS A 46 29.94 18.52 27.52
N ILE A 47 29.01 18.72 26.59
CA ILE A 47 29.06 19.86 25.67
C ILE A 47 28.79 21.10 26.50
N ASN A 48 29.67 22.09 26.37
CA ASN A 48 29.45 23.41 26.93
C ASN A 48 28.59 24.23 25.99
N HIS A 49 27.37 24.56 26.44
CA HIS A 49 26.40 25.29 25.63
C HIS A 49 26.53 26.82 25.74
N GLY A 50 27.56 27.33 26.39
CA GLY A 50 27.74 28.74 26.66
C GLY A 50 27.25 29.12 28.07
N HIS A 51 27.77 30.27 28.56
CA HIS A 51 27.65 30.67 29.96
C HIS A 51 26.19 30.75 30.43
N GLU A 52 25.30 31.38 29.66
CA GLU A 52 23.92 31.62 30.06
C GLU A 52 23.09 30.33 30.06
N ILE A 53 23.30 29.46 29.06
CA ILE A 53 22.61 28.17 28.99
C ILE A 53 23.06 27.28 30.14
N GLU A 54 24.37 27.21 30.42
CA GLU A 54 24.89 26.41 31.53
C GLU A 54 24.36 26.91 32.88
N HIS A 55 24.28 28.21 33.08
CA HIS A 55 23.68 28.80 34.28
C HIS A 55 22.20 28.43 34.39
N GLY A 56 21.44 28.46 33.26
CA GLY A 56 20.05 28.01 33.21
C GLY A 56 19.90 26.52 33.53
N ILE A 57 20.77 25.67 33.00
CA ILE A 57 20.82 24.24 33.31
C ILE A 57 21.05 24.04 34.82
N GLU A 58 22.03 24.71 35.42
CA GLU A 58 22.31 24.61 36.85
C GLU A 58 21.11 25.05 37.71
N HIS A 59 20.46 26.14 37.32
CA HIS A 59 19.29 26.65 38.01
C HIS A 59 18.13 25.65 38.01
N ILE A 60 17.80 25.06 36.88
CA ILE A 60 16.76 24.01 36.76
C ILE A 60 17.20 22.75 37.52
N GLN A 61 18.48 22.35 37.43
CA GLN A 61 18.99 21.17 38.13
C GLN A 61 18.83 21.26 39.65
N LYS A 62 18.87 22.46 40.24
CA LYS A 62 18.67 22.65 41.68
C LYS A 62 17.32 22.08 42.15
N TYR A 63 16.28 22.31 41.39
CA TYR A 63 14.93 21.79 41.69
C TYR A 63 14.78 20.32 41.33
N LEU A 64 15.36 19.87 40.21
CA LEU A 64 15.31 18.47 39.79
C LEU A 64 16.11 17.55 40.75
N LYS A 65 17.21 18.03 41.34
CA LYS A 65 18.00 17.25 42.30
C LYS A 65 17.32 17.09 43.66
N ALA A 66 16.32 17.90 43.97
CA ALA A 66 15.54 17.80 45.20
C ALA A 66 14.57 16.60 45.21
N ASP A 67 14.30 16.01 44.06
CA ASP A 67 13.41 14.85 43.92
C ASP A 67 14.20 13.56 43.64
N ASP A 68 14.22 12.66 44.62
CA ASP A 68 14.96 11.38 44.53
C ASP A 68 14.44 10.45 43.45
N SER A 69 13.16 10.57 43.06
CA SER A 69 12.56 9.75 42.01
C SER A 69 13.15 10.03 40.63
N ILE A 70 13.57 11.28 40.39
CA ILE A 70 14.20 11.72 39.14
C ILE A 70 15.64 11.19 39.10
N ARG A 71 16.39 11.33 40.20
CA ARG A 71 17.80 10.95 40.27
C ARG A 71 18.06 9.48 39.95
N GLN A 72 17.09 8.61 40.24
CA GLN A 72 17.19 7.18 39.97
C GLN A 72 16.92 6.81 38.51
N ARG A 73 16.19 7.65 37.77
CA ARG A 73 15.74 7.31 36.41
C ARG A 73 16.42 8.11 35.31
N TYR A 74 16.67 9.40 35.54
CA TYR A 74 17.19 10.32 34.53
C TYR A 74 18.36 11.16 35.05
N SER A 75 19.28 11.48 34.14
CA SER A 75 20.25 12.52 34.42
C SER A 75 19.54 13.88 34.55
N THR A 76 19.70 14.54 35.68
CA THR A 76 19.08 15.85 35.92
C THR A 76 19.55 16.89 34.91
N ARG A 77 20.82 16.81 34.43
CA ARG A 77 21.37 17.67 33.38
C ARG A 77 20.65 17.42 32.04
N TYR A 78 20.46 16.16 31.68
CA TYR A 78 19.73 15.80 30.46
C TYR A 78 18.29 16.35 30.47
N LEU A 79 17.59 16.18 31.60
CA LEU A 79 16.22 16.65 31.74
C LEU A 79 16.15 18.17 31.69
N SER A 80 17.14 18.90 32.29
CA SER A 80 17.22 20.36 32.21
C SER A 80 17.40 20.86 30.78
N ILE A 81 18.31 20.22 30.02
CA ILE A 81 18.53 20.54 28.61
C ILE A 81 17.24 20.32 27.81
N LYS A 82 16.56 19.19 28.01
CA LYS A 82 15.31 18.86 27.32
C LYS A 82 14.18 19.86 27.63
N LEU A 83 14.09 20.34 28.85
CA LEU A 83 13.13 21.38 29.21
C LEU A 83 13.45 22.72 28.51
N LEU A 84 14.72 23.10 28.39
CA LEU A 84 15.13 24.29 27.65
C LEU A 84 14.96 24.16 26.13
N GLU A 85 14.94 22.93 25.61
CA GLU A 85 14.59 22.59 24.21
C GLU A 85 13.07 22.51 23.97
N ASN A 86 12.23 22.79 24.96
CA ASN A 86 10.75 22.67 24.90
C ASN A 86 10.28 21.27 24.46
N ASP A 87 10.96 20.21 24.92
CA ASP A 87 10.61 18.83 24.61
C ASP A 87 9.31 18.43 25.32
N LYS A 88 8.27 18.12 24.55
CA LYS A 88 6.92 17.80 25.06
C LYS A 88 6.90 16.62 26.03
N HIS A 89 7.73 15.60 25.80
CA HIS A 89 7.80 14.43 26.69
C HIS A 89 8.46 14.79 28.04
N ALA A 90 9.50 15.63 28.01
CA ALA A 90 10.11 16.13 29.24
C ALA A 90 9.15 17.02 30.03
N GLU A 91 8.39 17.87 29.35
CA GLU A 91 7.34 18.70 29.96
C GLU A 91 6.23 17.86 30.60
N GLU A 92 5.73 16.88 29.86
CA GLU A 92 4.70 15.95 30.34
C GLU A 92 5.19 15.19 31.60
N TYR A 93 6.41 14.65 31.55
CA TYR A 93 7.00 13.96 32.68
C TYR A 93 7.10 14.86 33.92
N VAL A 94 7.63 16.08 33.74
CA VAL A 94 7.80 17.04 34.83
C VAL A 94 6.46 17.56 35.38
N SER A 95 5.44 17.67 34.55
CA SER A 95 4.10 18.14 34.95
C SER A 95 3.46 17.30 36.06
N HIS A 96 3.84 16.02 36.17
CA HIS A 96 3.37 15.10 37.20
C HIS A 96 4.13 15.18 38.53
N LEU A 97 5.18 15.99 38.62
CA LEU A 97 6.00 16.13 39.82
C LEU A 97 5.40 17.18 40.79
N LYS A 98 5.69 17.01 42.08
CA LYS A 98 5.26 17.96 43.11
C LYS A 98 5.88 19.36 42.95
N SER A 99 7.12 19.42 42.44
CA SER A 99 7.91 20.64 42.17
C SER A 99 7.74 21.19 40.76
N ALA A 100 6.73 20.71 39.98
CA ALA A 100 6.54 21.11 38.59
C ALA A 100 6.49 22.62 38.37
N LYS A 101 5.74 23.34 39.21
CA LYS A 101 5.61 24.82 39.09
C LYS A 101 6.94 25.54 39.25
N GLU A 102 7.78 25.11 40.17
CA GLU A 102 9.08 25.71 40.46
C GLU A 102 10.07 25.40 39.32
N ILE A 103 10.03 24.16 38.77
CA ILE A 103 10.84 23.75 37.64
C ILE A 103 10.48 24.54 36.38
N PHE A 104 9.18 24.67 36.05
CA PHE A 104 8.75 25.47 34.90
C PHE A 104 9.05 26.94 35.06
N ALA A 105 8.90 27.53 36.26
CA ALA A 105 9.31 28.91 36.52
C ALA A 105 10.81 29.12 36.29
N ALA A 106 11.67 28.21 36.79
CA ALA A 106 13.10 28.26 36.59
C ALA A 106 13.49 28.09 35.10
N ARG A 107 12.78 27.23 34.36
CA ARG A 107 12.95 27.10 32.90
C ARG A 107 12.60 28.39 32.18
N ASP A 108 11.45 28.97 32.46
CA ASP A 108 10.98 30.19 31.78
C ASP A 108 11.89 31.38 32.05
N GLU A 109 12.41 31.51 33.29
CA GLU A 109 13.39 32.51 33.64
C GLU A 109 14.70 32.28 32.89
N ALA A 110 15.21 31.06 32.83
CA ALA A 110 16.42 30.71 32.10
C ALA A 110 16.27 30.96 30.59
N ALA A 111 15.14 30.54 29.99
CA ALA A 111 14.87 30.76 28.56
C ALA A 111 14.79 32.26 28.23
N LYS A 112 14.21 33.06 29.12
CA LYS A 112 14.13 34.52 28.95
C LYS A 112 15.52 35.16 28.98
N ARG A 113 16.40 34.77 29.91
CA ARG A 113 17.79 35.27 30.00
C ARG A 113 18.59 34.90 28.75
N VAL A 114 18.49 33.64 28.30
CA VAL A 114 19.17 33.22 27.07
C VAL A 114 18.73 34.09 25.90
N LYS A 115 17.41 34.36 25.76
CA LYS A 115 16.89 35.21 24.68
C LYS A 115 17.32 36.67 24.77
N GLU A 116 17.48 37.23 25.98
CA GLU A 116 17.94 38.61 26.18
C GLU A 116 19.43 38.78 25.81
N GLU A 117 20.26 37.75 26.02
CA GLU A 117 21.70 37.83 25.78
C GLU A 117 22.10 37.33 24.39
N THR A 118 21.50 36.25 23.90
CA THR A 118 21.85 35.65 22.60
C THR A 118 21.01 36.18 21.44
N LEU A 119 19.90 36.88 21.71
CA LEU A 119 18.86 37.29 20.76
C LEU A 119 18.15 36.08 20.05
N GLU A 120 18.38 34.86 20.52
CA GLU A 120 17.85 33.62 20.00
C GLU A 120 17.05 32.88 21.07
N ASP A 121 16.10 32.02 20.64
CA ASP A 121 15.41 31.18 21.58
C ASP A 121 16.33 30.09 22.13
N SER A 122 16.09 29.64 23.36
CA SER A 122 16.95 28.66 24.06
C SER A 122 17.15 27.36 23.26
N GLU A 123 16.12 26.91 22.52
CA GLU A 123 16.20 25.75 21.63
C GLU A 123 17.23 25.95 20.52
N THR A 124 17.20 27.09 19.82
CA THR A 124 18.15 27.44 18.76
C THR A 124 19.56 27.55 19.29
N ALA A 125 19.74 28.26 20.39
CA ALA A 125 21.06 28.47 21.01
C ALA A 125 21.71 27.14 21.48
N ILE A 126 20.93 26.21 22.04
CA ILE A 126 21.40 24.86 22.39
C ILE A 126 21.77 24.06 21.13
N MET A 127 20.96 24.16 20.08
CA MET A 127 21.22 23.49 18.81
C MET A 127 22.52 23.96 18.19
N ASP A 128 22.74 25.28 18.14
CA ASP A 128 23.95 25.89 17.60
C ASP A 128 25.22 25.50 18.38
N ALA A 129 25.13 25.44 19.71
CA ALA A 129 26.22 24.96 20.53
C ALA A 129 26.58 23.48 20.24
N LYS A 130 25.56 22.61 20.05
CA LYS A 130 25.75 21.21 19.67
C LYS A 130 26.42 21.09 18.30
N TYR A 131 25.92 21.83 17.30
CA TYR A 131 26.53 21.84 15.97
C TYR A 131 27.94 22.41 15.96
N GLY A 132 28.19 23.46 16.73
CA GLY A 132 29.54 24.02 16.91
C GLY A 132 30.52 22.98 17.46
N PHE A 133 30.11 22.22 18.47
CA PHE A 133 30.94 21.13 19.02
C PHE A 133 31.19 20.03 17.99
N ILE A 134 30.15 19.61 17.22
CA ILE A 134 30.27 18.60 16.17
C ILE A 134 31.24 19.07 15.08
N HIS A 135 31.10 20.30 14.61
CA HIS A 135 32.02 20.90 13.62
C HIS A 135 33.45 20.94 14.10
N GLY A 136 33.67 21.38 15.34
CA GLY A 136 34.99 21.40 15.96
C GLY A 136 35.61 20.01 16.02
N ALA A 137 34.87 19.02 16.48
CA ALA A 137 35.31 17.63 16.57
C ALA A 137 35.65 17.02 15.20
N LEU A 138 34.81 17.30 14.17
CA LEU A 138 35.07 16.86 12.80
C LEU A 138 36.34 17.50 12.22
N GLN A 139 36.55 18.80 12.44
CA GLN A 139 37.73 19.52 11.99
C GLN A 139 39.01 18.99 12.68
N GLU A 140 38.95 18.76 13.98
CA GLU A 140 40.07 18.19 14.74
C GLU A 140 40.37 16.74 14.36
N ALA A 141 39.33 15.95 14.00
CA ALA A 141 39.50 14.60 13.49
C ALA A 141 40.07 14.54 12.06
N GLY A 142 40.26 15.70 11.41
CA GLY A 142 40.80 15.80 10.04
C GLY A 142 39.77 15.41 9.00
N TYR A 143 38.49 15.62 9.29
CA TYR A 143 37.42 15.38 8.31
C TYR A 143 37.46 16.49 7.24
N GLU A 144 37.86 16.13 6.04
CA GLU A 144 37.77 16.98 4.86
C GLU A 144 36.52 16.63 4.04
N PRO A 145 35.59 17.56 3.88
CA PRO A 145 34.36 17.29 3.09
C PRO A 145 34.61 17.12 1.57
N GLY A 146 35.91 17.15 1.14
CA GLY A 146 36.27 17.24 -0.27
C GLY A 146 35.96 16.04 -1.16
N LYS A 147 35.93 14.81 -0.65
CA LYS A 147 35.64 13.60 -1.47
C LYS A 147 34.16 13.32 -1.65
N ALA A 148 33.29 13.91 -0.86
CA ALA A 148 31.84 13.83 -1.05
C ALA A 148 31.33 14.79 -2.15
N LYS A 149 32.13 15.79 -2.55
CA LYS A 149 31.73 16.83 -3.53
C LYS A 149 31.31 16.28 -4.89
N ASP A 150 32.01 15.27 -5.41
CA ASP A 150 31.71 14.74 -6.76
C ASP A 150 30.34 14.05 -6.83
N THR A 151 29.99 13.27 -5.82
CA THR A 151 28.69 12.58 -5.76
C THR A 151 27.55 13.58 -5.56
N TYR A 152 27.76 14.63 -4.76
CA TYR A 152 26.75 15.69 -4.58
C TYR A 152 26.57 16.53 -5.85
N GLN A 153 27.63 16.84 -6.60
CA GLN A 153 27.54 17.60 -7.85
C GLN A 153 26.73 16.83 -8.91
N VAL A 154 27.00 15.54 -9.08
CA VAL A 154 26.24 14.67 -9.99
C VAL A 154 24.79 14.58 -9.54
N THR A 155 24.52 14.42 -8.26
CA THR A 155 23.17 14.41 -7.71
C THR A 155 22.43 15.71 -8.01
N HIS A 156 23.06 16.87 -7.81
CA HIS A 156 22.47 18.18 -8.13
C HIS A 156 22.16 18.36 -9.62
N LEU A 157 23.04 17.89 -10.50
CA LEU A 157 22.78 17.95 -11.96
C LEU A 157 21.58 17.11 -12.36
N ILE A 158 21.47 15.90 -11.81
CA ILE A 158 20.34 15.00 -12.06
C ILE A 158 19.06 15.61 -11.45
N ASP A 159 19.12 16.14 -10.24
CA ASP A 159 17.97 16.74 -9.56
C ASP A 159 17.43 17.97 -10.31
N ASN A 160 18.29 18.80 -10.90
CA ASN A 160 17.86 19.94 -11.70
C ASN A 160 16.93 19.54 -12.87
N ILE A 161 17.08 18.32 -13.39
CA ILE A 161 16.23 17.77 -14.46
C ILE A 161 15.03 17.06 -13.84
N LEU A 162 15.28 16.13 -12.91
CA LEU A 162 14.24 15.24 -12.37
C LEU A 162 13.26 15.93 -11.42
N THR A 163 13.70 16.96 -10.67
CA THR A 163 12.81 17.73 -9.79
C THR A 163 12.20 18.96 -10.46
N ASN A 164 12.51 19.20 -11.74
CA ASN A 164 11.93 20.30 -12.48
C ASN A 164 10.41 20.11 -12.64
N LYS A 165 9.64 21.16 -12.36
CA LYS A 165 8.19 21.17 -12.40
C LYS A 165 7.59 20.71 -13.74
N TYR A 166 8.25 21.00 -14.86
CA TYR A 166 7.74 20.72 -16.20
C TYR A 166 8.29 19.41 -16.79
N VAL A 167 9.50 19.04 -16.45
CA VAL A 167 10.21 17.87 -17.01
C VAL A 167 10.13 16.67 -16.08
N GLY A 168 10.14 16.89 -14.76
CA GLY A 168 10.11 15.81 -13.76
C GLY A 168 8.84 14.97 -13.82
N PHE A 169 7.67 15.60 -14.01
CA PHE A 169 6.41 14.85 -14.10
C PHE A 169 6.32 13.96 -15.36
N PRO A 170 6.63 14.43 -16.60
CA PRO A 170 6.70 13.55 -17.76
C PRO A 170 7.71 12.39 -17.62
N ILE A 171 8.90 12.64 -17.06
CA ILE A 171 9.89 11.59 -16.81
C ILE A 171 9.34 10.55 -15.82
N PHE A 172 8.67 11.00 -14.77
CA PHE A 172 8.03 10.12 -13.81
C PHE A 172 6.97 9.22 -14.48
N VAL A 173 6.09 9.79 -15.30
CA VAL A 173 5.07 9.04 -16.06
C VAL A 173 5.73 8.04 -17.01
N LEU A 174 6.81 8.43 -17.69
CA LEU A 174 7.58 7.53 -18.57
C LEU A 174 8.18 6.35 -17.80
N LEU A 175 8.78 6.60 -16.64
CA LEU A 175 9.34 5.52 -15.80
C LEU A 175 8.27 4.58 -15.29
N LEU A 176 7.09 5.11 -14.90
CA LEU A 176 5.95 4.28 -14.55
C LEU A 176 5.47 3.44 -15.73
N PHE A 177 5.37 4.05 -16.91
CA PHE A 177 4.99 3.33 -18.13
C PHE A 177 5.96 2.18 -18.43
N ILE A 178 7.28 2.42 -18.35
CA ILE A 178 8.30 1.38 -18.52
C ILE A 178 8.13 0.28 -17.46
N MET A 179 7.95 0.64 -16.20
CA MET A 179 7.75 -0.30 -15.09
C MET A 179 6.52 -1.19 -15.33
N PHE A 180 5.37 -0.62 -15.64
CA PHE A 180 4.16 -1.39 -15.88
C PHE A 180 4.26 -2.22 -17.16
N SER A 181 4.75 -1.65 -18.28
CA SER A 181 4.94 -2.38 -19.52
C SER A 181 5.88 -3.58 -19.34
N ALA A 182 7.00 -3.39 -18.65
CA ALA A 182 7.90 -4.49 -18.33
C ALA A 182 7.24 -5.55 -17.44
N THR A 183 6.46 -5.12 -16.43
CA THR A 183 5.75 -6.04 -15.54
C THR A 183 4.76 -6.92 -16.30
N PHE A 184 3.99 -6.34 -17.22
CA PHE A 184 2.99 -7.09 -17.98
C PHE A 184 3.61 -7.90 -19.13
N VAL A 185 4.50 -7.31 -19.91
CA VAL A 185 5.10 -8.01 -21.08
C VAL A 185 6.07 -9.11 -20.64
N LEU A 186 7.02 -8.79 -19.74
CA LEU A 186 7.99 -9.81 -19.29
C LEU A 186 7.37 -10.82 -18.32
N GLY A 187 6.33 -10.40 -17.58
CA GLY A 187 5.63 -11.26 -16.63
C GLY A 187 4.70 -12.26 -17.27
N GLU A 188 4.23 -12.02 -18.52
CA GLU A 188 3.31 -12.90 -19.21
C GLU A 188 3.97 -14.25 -19.59
N ILE A 189 5.25 -14.24 -19.95
CA ILE A 189 5.97 -15.46 -20.32
C ILE A 189 6.02 -16.47 -19.15
N PRO A 190 6.58 -16.14 -17.97
CA PRO A 190 6.60 -17.09 -16.86
C PRO A 190 5.21 -17.33 -16.25
N LYS A 191 4.27 -16.41 -16.40
CA LYS A 191 2.87 -16.61 -16.04
C LYS A 191 2.26 -17.76 -16.85
N GLY A 192 2.41 -17.75 -18.18
CA GLY A 192 1.93 -18.83 -19.05
C GLY A 192 2.51 -20.20 -18.67
N TRP A 193 3.80 -20.30 -18.38
CA TRP A 193 4.40 -21.57 -17.94
C TRP A 193 3.80 -22.10 -16.64
N ILE A 194 3.46 -21.20 -15.70
CA ILE A 194 2.81 -21.59 -14.44
C ILE A 194 1.36 -21.99 -14.69
N GLU A 195 0.66 -21.26 -15.57
CA GLU A 195 -0.71 -21.57 -16.00
C GLU A 195 -0.78 -22.99 -16.59
N ASP A 196 0.11 -23.30 -17.56
CA ASP A 196 0.23 -24.64 -18.15
C ASP A 196 0.55 -25.70 -17.10
N GLY A 197 1.46 -25.39 -16.16
CA GLY A 197 1.80 -26.29 -15.06
C GLY A 197 0.63 -26.57 -14.09
N VAL A 198 -0.16 -25.55 -13.76
CA VAL A 198 -1.37 -25.68 -12.92
C VAL A 198 -2.45 -26.47 -13.67
N ALA A 199 -2.66 -26.20 -14.95
CA ALA A 199 -3.59 -26.93 -15.80
C ALA A 199 -3.20 -28.42 -15.90
N TRP A 200 -1.92 -28.71 -16.19
CA TRP A 200 -1.40 -30.08 -16.21
C TRP A 200 -1.61 -30.82 -14.87
N LEU A 201 -1.39 -30.13 -13.73
CA LEU A 201 -1.61 -30.73 -12.42
C LEU A 201 -3.10 -31.04 -12.20
N GLY A 202 -3.98 -30.14 -12.62
CA GLY A 202 -5.43 -30.33 -12.57
C GLY A 202 -5.88 -31.53 -13.39
N GLU A 203 -5.39 -31.64 -14.64
CA GLU A 203 -5.67 -32.75 -15.54
C GLU A 203 -5.11 -34.08 -15.00
N PHE A 204 -3.89 -34.08 -14.48
CA PHE A 204 -3.28 -35.27 -13.87
C PHE A 204 -4.14 -35.81 -12.72
N ILE A 205 -4.62 -34.95 -11.82
CA ILE A 205 -5.49 -35.37 -10.70
C ILE A 205 -6.87 -35.80 -11.23
N SER A 206 -7.41 -35.09 -12.19
CA SER A 206 -8.68 -35.42 -12.83
C SER A 206 -8.69 -36.81 -13.45
N ASN A 207 -7.56 -37.20 -14.08
CA ASN A 207 -7.41 -38.52 -14.71
C ASN A 207 -7.05 -39.65 -13.73
N THR A 208 -6.52 -39.31 -12.54
CA THR A 208 -6.02 -40.31 -11.57
C THR A 208 -7.07 -40.64 -10.50
N MET A 209 -7.96 -39.68 -10.15
CA MET A 209 -8.96 -39.85 -9.12
C MET A 209 -10.33 -40.23 -9.72
N PRO A 210 -11.12 -41.09 -9.03
CA PRO A 210 -12.50 -41.37 -9.42
C PRO A 210 -13.36 -40.11 -9.30
N ASP A 211 -14.40 -40.01 -10.15
CA ASP A 211 -15.33 -38.88 -10.12
C ASP A 211 -16.04 -38.79 -8.77
N GLY A 212 -16.15 -37.55 -8.26
CA GLY A 212 -16.82 -37.29 -7.00
C GLY A 212 -16.43 -35.93 -6.37
N PRO A 213 -17.15 -35.51 -5.33
CA PRO A 213 -17.00 -34.19 -4.71
C PRO A 213 -15.58 -33.87 -4.22
N VAL A 214 -14.81 -34.89 -3.85
CA VAL A 214 -13.41 -34.70 -3.38
C VAL A 214 -12.47 -34.36 -4.53
N LYS A 215 -12.67 -34.99 -5.72
CA LYS A 215 -11.93 -34.67 -6.92
C LYS A 215 -12.21 -33.23 -7.34
N ASP A 216 -13.48 -32.85 -7.43
CA ASP A 216 -13.91 -31.51 -7.85
C ASP A 216 -13.43 -30.45 -6.86
N MET A 217 -13.46 -30.72 -5.55
CA MET A 217 -12.87 -29.85 -4.54
C MET A 217 -11.37 -29.66 -4.73
N LEU A 218 -10.64 -30.72 -5.05
CA LEU A 218 -9.18 -30.63 -5.24
C LEU A 218 -8.83 -29.89 -6.53
N VAL A 219 -9.53 -30.18 -7.63
CA VAL A 219 -9.24 -29.58 -8.94
C VAL A 219 -9.71 -28.12 -8.97
N ASP A 220 -11.00 -27.88 -8.73
CA ASP A 220 -11.60 -26.55 -8.89
C ASP A 220 -11.40 -25.67 -7.64
N GLY A 221 -11.54 -26.25 -6.45
CA GLY A 221 -11.41 -25.50 -5.19
C GLY A 221 -9.96 -25.21 -4.82
N VAL A 222 -9.11 -26.23 -4.78
CA VAL A 222 -7.73 -26.08 -4.29
C VAL A 222 -6.78 -25.67 -5.42
N ILE A 223 -6.71 -26.45 -6.49
CA ILE A 223 -5.75 -26.19 -7.60
C ILE A 223 -6.17 -24.92 -8.33
N GLY A 224 -7.45 -24.76 -8.67
CA GLY A 224 -7.97 -23.55 -9.29
C GLY A 224 -7.73 -22.31 -8.44
N GLY A 225 -8.03 -22.37 -7.13
CA GLY A 225 -7.88 -21.24 -6.23
C GLY A 225 -6.43 -20.88 -5.89
N VAL A 226 -5.60 -21.86 -5.58
CA VAL A 226 -4.17 -21.64 -5.30
C VAL A 226 -3.41 -21.33 -6.59
N GLY A 227 -3.78 -22.00 -7.69
CA GLY A 227 -3.22 -21.76 -9.02
C GLY A 227 -3.39 -20.30 -9.43
N ALA A 228 -4.59 -19.76 -9.29
CA ALA A 228 -4.88 -18.36 -9.61
C ALA A 228 -3.95 -17.37 -8.89
N VAL A 229 -3.48 -17.69 -7.68
CA VAL A 229 -2.53 -16.85 -6.93
C VAL A 229 -1.10 -17.01 -7.41
N ILE A 230 -0.68 -18.25 -7.65
CA ILE A 230 0.70 -18.56 -8.03
C ILE A 230 0.99 -18.08 -9.46
N VAL A 231 0.00 -18.12 -10.33
CA VAL A 231 0.05 -17.62 -11.70
C VAL A 231 0.46 -16.14 -11.77
N PHE A 232 -0.01 -15.31 -10.83
CA PHE A 232 0.36 -13.88 -10.78
C PHE A 232 1.68 -13.58 -10.05
N LEU A 233 2.30 -14.59 -9.43
CA LEU A 233 3.55 -14.39 -8.66
C LEU A 233 4.68 -13.78 -9.49
N PRO A 234 4.96 -14.21 -10.73
CA PRO A 234 6.02 -13.61 -11.55
C PRO A 234 5.81 -12.13 -11.82
N GLN A 235 4.59 -11.73 -12.15
CA GLN A 235 4.25 -10.33 -12.38
C GLN A 235 4.46 -9.50 -11.12
N ILE A 236 4.07 -10.03 -9.96
CA ILE A 236 4.28 -9.38 -8.67
C ILE A 236 5.77 -9.27 -8.35
N LEU A 237 6.58 -10.29 -8.61
CA LEU A 237 8.03 -10.26 -8.40
C LEU A 237 8.72 -9.23 -9.30
N ILE A 238 8.34 -9.14 -10.57
CA ILE A 238 8.86 -8.14 -11.51
C ILE A 238 8.48 -6.73 -11.05
N LEU A 239 7.23 -6.53 -10.62
CA LEU A 239 6.78 -5.25 -10.07
C LEU A 239 7.62 -4.85 -8.84
N TYR A 240 7.82 -5.76 -7.90
CA TYR A 240 8.67 -5.51 -6.73
C TYR A 240 10.12 -5.25 -7.08
N PHE A 241 10.64 -5.91 -8.10
CA PHE A 241 11.98 -5.67 -8.60
C PHE A 241 12.16 -4.20 -9.05
N PHE A 242 11.25 -3.69 -9.87
CA PHE A 242 11.31 -2.29 -10.32
C PHE A 242 11.10 -1.30 -9.19
N ILE A 243 10.18 -1.58 -8.27
CA ILE A 243 9.94 -0.74 -7.10
C ILE A 243 11.19 -0.69 -6.21
N SER A 244 11.81 -1.83 -5.90
CA SER A 244 13.04 -1.87 -5.11
C SER A 244 14.19 -1.17 -5.81
N TYR A 245 14.28 -1.27 -7.14
CA TYR A 245 15.27 -0.52 -7.92
C TYR A 245 15.06 0.99 -7.81
N MET A 246 13.84 1.47 -7.94
CA MET A 246 13.51 2.89 -7.81
C MET A 246 13.70 3.40 -6.38
N GLU A 247 13.42 2.58 -5.37
CA GLU A 247 13.60 2.89 -3.95
C GLU A 247 15.10 3.00 -3.61
N ASP A 248 15.88 1.96 -3.91
CA ASP A 248 17.31 1.90 -3.60
C ASP A 248 18.14 2.92 -4.40
N SER A 249 17.70 3.30 -5.60
CA SER A 249 18.34 4.36 -6.40
C SER A 249 18.17 5.76 -5.80
N GLY A 250 17.19 5.96 -4.91
CA GLY A 250 16.81 7.25 -4.36
C GLY A 250 15.82 8.05 -5.24
N TYR A 251 15.36 7.47 -6.36
CA TYR A 251 14.40 8.13 -7.26
C TYR A 251 13.02 8.31 -6.59
N MET A 252 12.60 7.36 -5.75
CA MET A 252 11.30 7.42 -5.08
C MET A 252 11.13 8.65 -4.18
N ALA A 253 12.21 9.13 -3.56
CA ALA A 253 12.19 10.37 -2.78
C ALA A 253 11.87 11.58 -3.68
N ARG A 254 12.44 11.64 -4.89
CA ARG A 254 12.18 12.71 -5.86
C ARG A 254 10.75 12.66 -6.40
N ALA A 255 10.26 11.48 -6.72
CA ALA A 255 8.87 11.27 -7.13
C ALA A 255 7.90 11.74 -6.04
N ALA A 256 8.15 11.39 -4.78
CA ALA A 256 7.37 11.89 -3.65
C ALA A 256 7.44 13.41 -3.50
N PHE A 257 8.62 14.01 -3.69
CA PHE A 257 8.83 15.46 -3.65
C PHE A 257 8.03 16.20 -4.73
N ILE A 258 8.08 15.72 -5.98
CA ILE A 258 7.32 16.32 -7.10
C ILE A 258 5.82 16.31 -6.80
N MET A 259 5.34 15.22 -6.22
CA MET A 259 3.92 14.98 -5.96
C MET A 259 3.44 15.55 -4.63
N ASP A 260 4.34 16.01 -3.77
CA ASP A 260 3.99 16.47 -2.42
C ASP A 260 2.95 17.59 -2.43
N LYS A 261 3.08 18.57 -3.30
CA LYS A 261 2.10 19.66 -3.44
C LYS A 261 0.69 19.16 -3.81
N LEU A 262 0.61 18.09 -4.63
CA LEU A 262 -0.68 17.49 -4.99
C LEU A 262 -1.25 16.70 -3.82
N MET A 263 -0.41 15.91 -3.15
CA MET A 263 -0.81 15.12 -1.98
C MET A 263 -1.27 16.00 -0.82
N HIS A 264 -0.59 17.11 -0.56
CA HIS A 264 -1.00 18.11 0.44
C HIS A 264 -2.40 18.68 0.17
N LYS A 265 -2.73 18.95 -1.10
CA LYS A 265 -4.09 19.36 -1.47
C LYS A 265 -5.13 18.28 -1.20
N MET A 266 -4.76 17.02 -1.15
CA MET A 266 -5.61 15.90 -0.80
C MET A 266 -5.68 15.65 0.73
N GLY A 267 -4.92 16.39 1.54
CA GLY A 267 -4.77 16.16 2.99
C GLY A 267 -3.89 14.94 3.30
N LEU A 268 -2.94 14.64 2.44
CA LEU A 268 -2.02 13.52 2.53
C LEU A 268 -0.57 13.99 2.50
N HIS A 269 0.30 13.16 3.01
CA HIS A 269 1.75 13.35 2.95
C HIS A 269 2.30 12.95 1.57
N GLY A 270 3.35 13.61 1.07
CA GLY A 270 3.94 13.31 -0.25
C GLY A 270 4.33 11.85 -0.47
N LYS A 271 4.83 11.17 0.58
CA LYS A 271 5.15 9.73 0.53
C LYS A 271 3.92 8.83 0.28
N SER A 272 2.68 9.32 0.49
CA SER A 272 1.45 8.58 0.21
C SER A 272 1.25 8.31 -1.28
N PHE A 273 1.89 9.09 -2.13
CA PHE A 273 1.82 8.94 -3.58
C PHE A 273 2.38 7.57 -4.05
N ILE A 274 3.45 7.10 -3.42
CA ILE A 274 4.11 5.83 -3.77
C ILE A 274 3.14 4.63 -3.62
N PRO A 275 2.52 4.39 -2.45
CA PRO A 275 1.51 3.36 -2.32
C PRO A 275 0.33 3.51 -3.29
N LEU A 276 -0.13 4.73 -3.56
CA LEU A 276 -1.25 4.96 -4.48
C LEU A 276 -0.94 4.51 -5.91
N ILE A 277 0.26 4.79 -6.41
CA ILE A 277 0.70 4.30 -7.72
C ILE A 277 0.83 2.77 -7.71
N MET A 278 1.41 2.19 -6.67
CA MET A 278 1.49 0.72 -6.54
C MET A 278 0.12 0.07 -6.55
N GLY A 279 -0.92 0.77 -6.08
CA GLY A 279 -2.30 0.31 -6.08
C GLY A 279 -2.85 -0.01 -7.47
N PHE A 280 -2.36 0.63 -8.53
CA PHE A 280 -2.72 0.27 -9.91
C PHE A 280 -2.18 -1.10 -10.35
N GLY A 281 -1.08 -1.56 -9.76
CA GLY A 281 -0.60 -2.92 -9.95
C GLY A 281 -1.34 -3.89 -9.04
N CYS A 282 -1.16 -3.77 -7.72
CA CYS A 282 -1.81 -4.63 -6.73
C CYS A 282 -1.96 -3.87 -5.39
N ASN A 283 -3.18 -3.90 -4.83
CA ASN A 283 -3.48 -3.21 -3.59
C ASN A 283 -2.79 -3.82 -2.35
N VAL A 284 -2.48 -5.12 -2.37
CA VAL A 284 -1.83 -5.79 -1.23
C VAL A 284 -0.43 -5.24 -0.95
N PRO A 285 0.51 -5.24 -1.92
CA PRO A 285 1.81 -4.61 -1.74
C PRO A 285 1.71 -3.10 -1.49
N ALA A 286 0.73 -2.44 -2.10
CA ALA A 286 0.49 -1.02 -1.89
C ALA A 286 0.15 -0.70 -0.42
N VAL A 287 -0.73 -1.49 0.21
CA VAL A 287 -1.04 -1.37 1.65
C VAL A 287 0.21 -1.63 2.49
N MET A 288 1.02 -2.64 2.17
CA MET A 288 2.26 -2.92 2.89
C MET A 288 3.29 -1.79 2.74
N ALA A 289 3.33 -1.11 1.59
CA ALA A 289 4.23 0.01 1.33
C ALA A 289 3.88 1.26 2.16
N THR A 290 2.65 1.37 2.69
CA THR A 290 2.28 2.50 3.56
C THR A 290 3.10 2.58 4.85
N ARG A 291 3.87 1.54 5.20
CA ARG A 291 4.82 1.56 6.33
C ARG A 291 5.88 2.65 6.21
N THR A 292 6.18 3.10 5.01
CA THR A 292 7.15 4.18 4.75
C THR A 292 6.61 5.57 5.10
N ILE A 293 5.30 5.68 5.39
CA ILE A 293 4.64 6.93 5.77
C ILE A 293 4.75 7.10 7.29
N GLU A 294 5.40 8.17 7.72
CA GLU A 294 5.67 8.46 9.13
C GLU A 294 4.41 8.89 9.88
N SER A 295 3.60 9.76 9.26
CA SER A 295 2.33 10.22 9.84
C SER A 295 1.32 9.09 9.92
N HIS A 296 0.92 8.69 11.13
CA HIS A 296 -0.10 7.66 11.35
C HIS A 296 -1.43 8.01 10.66
N ARG A 297 -1.80 9.30 10.67
CA ARG A 297 -3.00 9.82 10.02
C ARG A 297 -2.95 9.62 8.52
N SER A 298 -1.91 10.13 7.85
CA SER A 298 -1.73 10.00 6.41
C SER A 298 -1.59 8.54 5.97
N ARG A 299 -0.90 7.71 6.78
CA ARG A 299 -0.78 6.26 6.56
C ARG A 299 -2.14 5.57 6.54
N LEU A 300 -2.99 5.85 7.53
CA LEU A 300 -4.32 5.24 7.64
C LEU A 300 -5.24 5.69 6.51
N ILE A 301 -5.29 7.00 6.19
CA ILE A 301 -6.08 7.51 5.09
C ILE A 301 -5.62 6.90 3.77
N THR A 302 -4.31 6.81 3.52
CA THR A 302 -3.76 6.16 2.33
C THR A 302 -4.23 4.71 2.21
N MET A 303 -4.15 3.93 3.29
CA MET A 303 -4.66 2.54 3.29
C MET A 303 -6.14 2.45 2.97
N LEU A 304 -6.95 3.41 3.45
CA LEU A 304 -8.38 3.41 3.20
C LEU A 304 -8.73 3.75 1.75
N ILE A 305 -8.01 4.65 1.09
CA ILE A 305 -8.32 5.05 -0.30
C ILE A 305 -7.69 4.13 -1.36
N LEU A 306 -6.68 3.31 -1.00
CA LEU A 306 -6.03 2.36 -1.91
C LEU A 306 -7.00 1.44 -2.66
N PRO A 307 -8.08 0.90 -2.06
CA PRO A 307 -9.02 0.05 -2.77
C PRO A 307 -9.71 0.70 -3.98
N LEU A 308 -9.73 2.03 -4.04
CA LEU A 308 -10.31 2.79 -5.17
C LEU A 308 -9.39 2.81 -6.39
N MET A 309 -8.10 2.49 -6.21
CA MET A 309 -7.17 2.33 -7.32
C MET A 309 -7.47 1.02 -8.05
N SER A 310 -7.62 1.11 -9.38
CA SER A 310 -7.92 -0.07 -10.20
C SER A 310 -6.69 -0.96 -10.32
N CYS A 311 -6.70 -2.11 -9.66
CA CYS A 311 -5.60 -3.08 -9.75
C CYS A 311 -5.70 -3.93 -11.03
N SER A 312 -4.58 -4.57 -11.40
CA SER A 312 -4.47 -5.42 -12.59
C SER A 312 -5.45 -6.60 -12.61
N ALA A 313 -5.83 -7.13 -11.45
CA ALA A 313 -6.79 -8.22 -11.31
C ALA A 313 -8.22 -7.88 -11.81
N ARG A 314 -8.52 -6.60 -12.02
CA ARG A 314 -9.78 -6.13 -12.60
C ARG A 314 -9.76 -6.05 -14.13
N LEU A 315 -8.57 -6.06 -14.75
CA LEU A 315 -8.43 -5.90 -16.20
C LEU A 315 -9.17 -6.98 -17.01
N PRO A 316 -9.13 -8.28 -16.67
CA PRO A 316 -9.84 -9.30 -17.43
C PRO A 316 -11.34 -9.02 -17.56
N ILE A 317 -11.99 -8.65 -16.44
CA ILE A 317 -13.42 -8.31 -16.46
C ILE A 317 -13.70 -7.02 -17.23
N TYR A 318 -12.79 -6.03 -17.15
CA TYR A 318 -12.93 -4.80 -17.94
C TYR A 318 -12.84 -5.10 -19.44
N ILE A 319 -11.84 -5.87 -19.87
CA ILE A 319 -11.65 -6.24 -21.28
C ILE A 319 -12.88 -7.02 -21.77
N MET A 320 -13.34 -8.01 -21.01
CA MET A 320 -14.49 -8.83 -21.36
C MET A 320 -15.76 -7.98 -21.53
N VAL A 321 -16.12 -7.18 -20.53
CA VAL A 321 -17.38 -6.40 -20.56
C VAL A 321 -17.30 -5.25 -21.56
N ILE A 322 -16.18 -4.54 -21.62
CA ILE A 322 -15.99 -3.44 -22.58
C ILE A 322 -15.97 -3.99 -24.02
N GLY A 323 -15.30 -5.13 -24.24
CA GLY A 323 -15.26 -5.81 -25.53
C GLY A 323 -16.65 -6.23 -26.03
N THR A 324 -17.50 -6.71 -25.10
CA THR A 324 -18.85 -7.21 -25.39
C THR A 324 -19.86 -6.10 -25.70
N PHE A 325 -19.89 -5.04 -24.90
CA PHE A 325 -21.00 -4.08 -24.91
C PHE A 325 -20.71 -2.80 -25.67
N PHE A 326 -19.41 -2.46 -25.88
CA PHE A 326 -19.03 -1.16 -26.44
C PHE A 326 -18.29 -1.28 -27.76
N ALA A 327 -18.64 -0.40 -28.71
CA ALA A 327 -17.99 -0.32 -30.00
C ALA A 327 -16.51 0.02 -29.85
N ILE A 328 -15.66 -0.51 -30.73
CA ILE A 328 -14.19 -0.46 -30.69
C ILE A 328 -13.65 0.98 -30.49
N GLN A 329 -14.31 1.96 -31.09
CA GLN A 329 -13.94 3.38 -30.99
C GLN A 329 -14.10 3.96 -29.58
N TYR A 330 -14.97 3.42 -28.73
CA TYR A 330 -15.23 3.91 -27.37
C TYR A 330 -14.53 3.09 -26.28
N ARG A 331 -13.99 1.90 -26.61
CA ARG A 331 -13.41 0.99 -25.63
C ARG A 331 -12.30 1.65 -24.80
N SER A 332 -11.38 2.36 -25.45
CA SER A 332 -10.30 3.07 -24.75
C SER A 332 -10.81 4.21 -23.87
N LEU A 333 -11.82 4.96 -24.36
CA LEU A 333 -12.41 6.06 -23.58
C LEU A 333 -13.07 5.56 -22.30
N ILE A 334 -13.81 4.44 -22.38
CA ILE A 334 -14.47 3.83 -21.22
C ILE A 334 -13.43 3.32 -20.23
N MET A 335 -12.39 2.63 -20.72
CA MET A 335 -11.30 2.19 -19.85
C MET A 335 -10.67 3.37 -19.08
N VAL A 336 -10.32 4.46 -19.78
CA VAL A 336 -9.76 5.66 -19.17
C VAL A 336 -10.75 6.29 -18.19
N SER A 337 -12.06 6.32 -18.51
CA SER A 337 -13.08 6.87 -17.61
C SER A 337 -13.13 6.15 -16.26
N LEU A 338 -13.01 4.82 -16.25
CA LEU A 338 -12.99 4.03 -15.01
C LEU A 338 -11.78 4.41 -14.12
N TYR A 339 -10.59 4.52 -14.70
CA TYR A 339 -9.40 4.94 -13.96
C TYR A 339 -9.54 6.37 -13.40
N LEU A 340 -10.05 7.31 -14.21
CA LEU A 340 -10.25 8.68 -13.78
C LEU A 340 -11.30 8.80 -12.66
N ILE A 341 -12.40 8.05 -12.74
CA ILE A 341 -13.42 8.02 -11.69
C ILE A 341 -12.83 7.48 -10.38
N GLY A 342 -12.04 6.40 -10.43
CA GLY A 342 -11.36 5.87 -9.25
C GLY A 342 -10.45 6.90 -8.58
N ILE A 343 -9.61 7.58 -9.36
CA ILE A 343 -8.72 8.65 -8.88
C ILE A 343 -9.54 9.81 -8.30
N PHE A 344 -10.56 10.27 -9.00
CA PHE A 344 -11.41 11.38 -8.58
C PHE A 344 -12.09 11.09 -7.23
N LEU A 345 -12.67 9.91 -7.09
CA LEU A 345 -13.29 9.49 -5.83
C LEU A 345 -12.25 9.33 -4.71
N ALA A 346 -11.05 8.84 -5.00
CA ALA A 346 -9.96 8.77 -4.02
C ALA A 346 -9.56 10.17 -3.52
N VAL A 347 -9.50 11.18 -4.40
CA VAL A 347 -9.23 12.57 -4.01
C VAL A 347 -10.32 13.13 -3.10
N ILE A 348 -11.59 12.90 -3.42
CA ILE A 348 -12.72 13.36 -2.60
C ILE A 348 -12.71 12.69 -1.24
N LEU A 349 -12.61 11.35 -1.22
CA LEU A 349 -12.65 10.58 0.01
C LEU A 349 -11.44 10.81 0.90
N SER A 350 -10.26 11.05 0.33
CA SER A 350 -9.09 11.41 1.13
C SER A 350 -9.34 12.69 1.94
N ARG A 351 -9.95 13.71 1.33
CA ARG A 351 -10.34 14.94 2.02
C ARG A 351 -11.40 14.73 3.08
N ILE A 352 -12.43 13.93 2.77
CA ILE A 352 -13.50 13.59 3.73
C ILE A 352 -12.89 12.86 4.93
N PHE A 353 -12.05 11.85 4.69
CA PHE A 353 -11.42 11.10 5.77
C PHE A 353 -10.43 11.95 6.59
N ALA A 354 -9.69 12.85 5.95
CA ALA A 354 -8.80 13.78 6.63
C ALA A 354 -9.56 14.77 7.53
N SER A 355 -10.77 15.16 7.15
CA SER A 355 -11.56 16.16 7.89
C SER A 355 -12.43 15.53 8.98
N PHE A 356 -13.03 14.36 8.71
CA PHE A 356 -14.10 13.83 9.57
C PHE A 356 -13.77 12.51 10.27
N VAL A 357 -12.93 11.65 9.65
CA VAL A 357 -12.75 10.26 10.13
C VAL A 357 -11.47 10.11 10.94
N VAL A 358 -10.36 10.65 10.46
CA VAL A 358 -9.05 10.49 11.08
C VAL A 358 -8.54 11.85 11.54
N LYS A 359 -8.77 12.15 12.81
CA LYS A 359 -8.28 13.38 13.46
C LYS A 359 -6.83 13.20 13.89
N GLY A 360 -6.04 14.24 13.78
CA GLY A 360 -4.62 14.29 14.19
C GLY A 360 -3.91 15.45 13.52
N GLU A 361 -2.83 15.89 14.09
CA GLU A 361 -1.94 16.88 13.47
C GLU A 361 -1.02 16.16 12.48
N ASP A 362 -0.82 16.77 11.32
CA ASP A 362 0.20 16.30 10.38
C ASP A 362 1.56 16.82 10.87
N THR A 363 2.51 15.93 11.03
CA THR A 363 3.89 16.32 11.32
C THR A 363 4.45 17.11 10.13
N PRO A 364 5.08 18.28 10.38
CA PRO A 364 5.72 19.04 9.30
C PRO A 364 6.77 18.15 8.62
N PHE A 365 6.72 18.13 7.29
CA PHE A 365 7.57 17.26 6.49
C PHE A 365 8.82 17.99 6.02
N VAL A 366 9.95 17.54 6.51
CA VAL A 366 11.27 17.89 5.97
C VAL A 366 11.81 16.65 5.28
N MET A 367 11.84 16.64 3.94
CA MET A 367 12.39 15.53 3.17
C MET A 367 13.83 15.82 2.79
N GLU A 368 14.76 15.12 3.40
CA GLU A 368 16.12 15.04 2.90
C GLU A 368 16.13 14.14 1.65
N LEU A 369 16.64 14.68 0.54
CA LEU A 369 16.81 13.93 -0.69
C LEU A 369 18.12 13.14 -0.61
N PRO A 370 18.10 11.80 -0.45
CA PRO A 370 19.31 11.01 -0.38
C PRO A 370 20.10 11.12 -1.70
N PRO A 371 21.44 11.04 -1.70
CA PRO A 371 22.21 11.03 -2.94
C PRO A 371 21.86 9.82 -3.79
N TYR A 372 21.92 9.97 -5.13
CA TYR A 372 21.70 8.85 -6.03
C TYR A 372 22.78 7.78 -5.82
N ARG A 373 22.33 6.53 -5.79
CA ARG A 373 23.21 5.36 -5.69
C ARG A 373 22.78 4.31 -6.69
N PHE A 374 23.74 3.64 -7.31
CA PHE A 374 23.44 2.44 -8.09
C PHE A 374 23.13 1.29 -7.12
N PRO A 375 21.92 0.73 -7.17
CA PRO A 375 21.55 -0.38 -6.30
C PRO A 375 22.37 -1.63 -6.64
N THR A 376 22.70 -2.42 -5.63
CA THR A 376 23.37 -3.70 -5.85
C THR A 376 22.33 -4.77 -6.24
N TRP A 377 22.59 -5.52 -7.30
CA TRP A 377 21.70 -6.61 -7.77
C TRP A 377 21.35 -7.61 -6.66
N LYS A 378 22.31 -7.87 -5.77
CA LYS A 378 22.11 -8.77 -4.62
C LYS A 378 21.09 -8.19 -3.61
N ALA A 379 21.10 -6.88 -3.35
CA ALA A 379 20.13 -6.24 -2.47
C ALA A 379 18.74 -6.28 -3.09
N ILE A 380 18.60 -5.85 -4.35
CA ILE A 380 17.32 -5.88 -5.08
C ILE A 380 16.75 -7.30 -5.10
N GLY A 381 17.54 -8.31 -5.47
CA GLY A 381 17.10 -9.70 -5.53
C GLY A 381 16.62 -10.21 -4.16
N ARG A 382 17.33 -9.87 -3.08
CA ARG A 382 16.92 -10.22 -1.71
C ARG A 382 15.60 -9.53 -1.32
N HIS A 383 15.49 -8.23 -1.54
CA HIS A 383 14.27 -7.46 -1.24
C HIS A 383 13.07 -7.98 -2.03
N THR A 384 13.22 -8.22 -3.32
CA THR A 384 12.18 -8.81 -4.19
C THR A 384 11.73 -10.16 -3.68
N TRP A 385 12.69 -11.05 -3.35
CA TRP A 385 12.38 -12.38 -2.84
C TRP A 385 11.69 -12.36 -1.48
N GLU A 386 12.15 -11.52 -0.56
CA GLU A 386 11.51 -11.37 0.76
C GLU A 386 10.09 -10.85 0.65
N LYS A 387 9.83 -9.87 -0.22
CA LYS A 387 8.48 -9.35 -0.48
C LYS A 387 7.59 -10.44 -1.11
N GLY A 388 8.08 -11.17 -2.12
CA GLY A 388 7.38 -12.30 -2.73
C GLY A 388 7.08 -13.42 -1.74
N LYS A 389 8.04 -13.80 -0.89
CA LYS A 389 7.84 -14.79 0.17
C LYS A 389 6.80 -14.33 1.20
N GLN A 390 6.82 -13.05 1.59
CA GLN A 390 5.81 -12.50 2.49
C GLN A 390 4.42 -12.50 1.87
N TYR A 391 4.32 -12.20 0.56
CA TYR A 391 3.08 -12.27 -0.20
C TYR A 391 2.51 -13.70 -0.16
N LEU A 392 3.28 -14.70 -0.58
CA LEU A 392 2.84 -16.10 -0.59
C LEU A 392 2.45 -16.59 0.81
N LYS A 393 3.26 -16.29 1.83
CA LYS A 393 2.99 -16.73 3.20
C LYS A 393 1.71 -16.11 3.79
N LYS A 394 1.45 -14.82 3.49
CA LYS A 394 0.27 -14.14 4.02
C LYS A 394 -0.99 -14.45 3.24
N MET A 395 -0.87 -14.59 1.91
CA MET A 395 -2.03 -14.67 1.02
C MET A 395 -2.43 -16.10 0.71
N GLY A 396 -1.47 -17.03 0.55
CA GLY A 396 -1.75 -18.40 0.14
C GLY A 396 -2.76 -19.13 1.03
N GLY A 397 -2.61 -19.03 2.36
CA GLY A 397 -3.53 -19.68 3.29
C GLY A 397 -4.94 -19.06 3.29
N ILE A 398 -5.03 -17.73 3.22
CA ILE A 398 -6.32 -17.01 3.25
C ILE A 398 -7.09 -17.28 1.96
N ILE A 399 -6.42 -17.23 0.82
CA ILE A 399 -7.05 -17.44 -0.48
C ILE A 399 -7.44 -18.91 -0.65
N LEU A 400 -6.63 -19.86 -0.19
CA LEU A 400 -6.99 -21.28 -0.18
C LEU A 400 -8.32 -21.52 0.56
N VAL A 401 -8.45 -21.00 1.78
CA VAL A 401 -9.70 -21.15 2.55
C VAL A 401 -10.87 -20.46 1.87
N ALA A 402 -10.66 -19.24 1.36
CA ALA A 402 -11.71 -18.51 0.65
C ALA A 402 -12.16 -19.23 -0.62
N SER A 403 -11.23 -19.78 -1.40
CA SER A 403 -11.54 -20.48 -2.64
C SER A 403 -12.29 -21.80 -2.39
N ILE A 404 -11.93 -22.55 -1.36
CA ILE A 404 -12.68 -23.75 -0.94
C ILE A 404 -14.12 -23.37 -0.52
N ILE A 405 -14.29 -22.27 0.22
CA ILE A 405 -15.63 -21.81 0.64
C ILE A 405 -16.45 -21.40 -0.58
N VAL A 406 -15.90 -20.61 -1.50
CA VAL A 406 -16.61 -20.19 -2.73
C VAL A 406 -16.95 -21.38 -3.60
N TRP A 407 -16.02 -22.32 -3.77
CA TRP A 407 -16.27 -23.57 -4.47
C TRP A 407 -17.42 -24.36 -3.82
N ALA A 408 -17.38 -24.57 -2.51
CA ALA A 408 -18.43 -25.30 -1.80
C ALA A 408 -19.80 -24.64 -1.93
N LEU A 409 -19.88 -23.32 -1.88
CA LEU A 409 -21.13 -22.57 -2.08
C LEU A 409 -21.64 -22.68 -3.51
N GLY A 410 -20.75 -22.78 -4.50
CA GLY A 410 -21.09 -22.96 -5.92
C GLY A 410 -21.44 -24.41 -6.27
N TYR A 411 -20.81 -25.38 -5.59
CA TYR A 411 -21.00 -26.80 -5.87
C TYR A 411 -22.27 -27.36 -5.23
N PHE A 412 -22.57 -27.01 -3.99
CA PHE A 412 -23.71 -27.57 -3.25
C PHE A 412 -24.97 -26.70 -3.32
N PRO A 413 -26.19 -27.34 -3.34
CA PRO A 413 -26.47 -28.77 -3.51
C PRO A 413 -26.15 -29.23 -4.94
N HIS A 414 -25.50 -30.39 -5.07
CA HIS A 414 -25.14 -30.97 -6.37
C HIS A 414 -26.15 -31.99 -6.81
N ASN A 415 -26.61 -31.88 -8.06
CA ASN A 415 -27.53 -32.86 -8.69
C ASN A 415 -27.02 -33.13 -10.11
N GLU A 416 -26.57 -34.35 -10.35
CA GLU A 416 -26.00 -34.82 -11.63
C GLU A 416 -27.00 -34.80 -12.82
N GLU A 417 -28.29 -34.69 -12.54
CA GLU A 417 -29.32 -34.63 -13.58
C GLU A 417 -29.57 -33.22 -14.15
N LEU A 418 -28.97 -32.21 -13.53
CA LEU A 418 -29.16 -30.80 -13.90
C LEU A 418 -28.04 -30.32 -14.82
N ASP A 419 -28.43 -29.52 -15.79
CA ASP A 419 -27.50 -28.74 -16.60
C ASP A 419 -26.67 -27.77 -15.72
N ASN A 420 -25.43 -27.44 -16.14
CA ASN A 420 -24.53 -26.60 -15.39
C ASN A 420 -25.15 -25.26 -14.97
N GLN A 421 -25.99 -24.66 -15.81
CA GLN A 421 -26.68 -23.41 -15.51
C GLN A 421 -27.76 -23.61 -14.42
N ALA A 422 -28.58 -24.66 -14.56
CA ALA A 422 -29.59 -25.00 -13.58
C ALA A 422 -28.98 -25.44 -12.25
N GLN A 423 -27.81 -26.12 -12.29
CA GLN A 423 -27.03 -26.49 -11.12
C GLN A 423 -26.55 -25.24 -10.35
N GLN A 424 -26.00 -24.26 -11.06
CA GLN A 424 -25.54 -23.02 -10.43
C GLN A 424 -26.69 -22.17 -9.88
N GLU A 425 -27.85 -22.16 -10.57
CA GLU A 425 -29.05 -21.47 -10.10
C GLU A 425 -29.59 -22.05 -8.78
N GLN A 426 -29.46 -23.36 -8.58
CA GLN A 426 -29.90 -24.05 -7.37
C GLN A 426 -28.85 -24.12 -6.28
N SER A 427 -27.58 -23.82 -6.60
CA SER A 427 -26.47 -23.78 -5.65
C SER A 427 -26.70 -22.76 -4.52
N TYR A 428 -25.97 -22.91 -3.42
CA TYR A 428 -26.07 -21.92 -2.34
C TYR A 428 -25.66 -20.51 -2.81
N ILE A 429 -24.65 -20.39 -3.68
CA ILE A 429 -24.23 -19.08 -4.20
C ILE A 429 -25.32 -18.48 -5.12
N GLY A 430 -26.02 -19.32 -5.94
CA GLY A 430 -27.15 -18.88 -6.75
C GLY A 430 -28.32 -18.41 -5.91
N ARG A 431 -28.64 -19.13 -4.81
CA ARG A 431 -29.69 -18.71 -3.86
C ARG A 431 -29.34 -17.41 -3.16
N ILE A 432 -28.07 -17.23 -2.79
CA ILE A 432 -27.59 -15.96 -2.24
C ILE A 432 -27.77 -14.85 -3.29
N GLY A 433 -27.36 -15.05 -4.55
CA GLY A 433 -27.54 -14.09 -5.63
C GLY A 433 -28.99 -13.66 -5.76
N LYS A 434 -29.94 -14.62 -5.86
CA LYS A 434 -31.38 -14.33 -5.93
C LYS A 434 -31.93 -13.60 -4.69
N THR A 435 -31.38 -13.88 -3.52
CA THR A 435 -31.82 -13.22 -2.28
C THR A 435 -31.37 -11.77 -2.23
N ILE A 436 -30.19 -11.45 -2.77
CA ILE A 436 -29.65 -10.09 -2.79
C ILE A 436 -30.07 -9.27 -4.02
N GLU A 437 -30.58 -9.91 -5.09
CA GLU A 437 -31.05 -9.27 -6.32
C GLU A 437 -31.96 -8.05 -6.08
N PRO A 438 -32.94 -8.07 -5.15
CA PRO A 438 -33.77 -6.88 -4.88
C PRO A 438 -32.99 -5.66 -4.40
N ILE A 439 -31.81 -5.87 -3.78
CA ILE A 439 -30.94 -4.78 -3.31
C ILE A 439 -30.23 -4.12 -4.51
N PHE A 440 -29.94 -4.90 -5.57
CA PHE A 440 -29.21 -4.46 -6.76
C PHE A 440 -30.11 -4.11 -7.94
N THR A 441 -31.41 -4.35 -7.84
CA THR A 441 -32.42 -3.91 -8.83
C THR A 441 -32.29 -2.42 -9.22
N PRO A 442 -32.01 -1.46 -8.29
CA PRO A 442 -31.85 -0.06 -8.66
C PRO A 442 -30.69 0.23 -9.64
N GLN A 443 -29.78 -0.73 -9.83
CA GLN A 443 -28.62 -0.66 -10.73
C GLN A 443 -28.84 -1.46 -12.02
N GLY A 444 -30.00 -2.12 -12.15
CA GLY A 444 -30.31 -2.98 -13.28
C GLY A 444 -29.55 -4.30 -13.30
N PHE A 445 -29.04 -4.77 -12.15
CA PHE A 445 -28.34 -6.06 -12.07
C PHE A 445 -29.35 -7.21 -11.96
N ASP A 446 -28.97 -8.35 -12.51
CA ASP A 446 -29.64 -9.62 -12.35
C ASP A 446 -28.87 -10.50 -11.34
N TRP A 447 -29.48 -11.60 -10.92
CA TRP A 447 -28.90 -12.53 -9.97
C TRP A 447 -27.56 -13.12 -10.45
N LYS A 448 -27.32 -13.25 -11.78
CA LYS A 448 -26.05 -13.76 -12.34
C LYS A 448 -24.91 -12.77 -12.12
N LEU A 449 -25.16 -11.48 -12.35
CA LEU A 449 -24.21 -10.41 -12.04
C LEU A 449 -23.91 -10.37 -10.55
N ASP A 450 -24.92 -10.55 -9.70
CA ASP A 450 -24.76 -10.57 -8.25
C ASP A 450 -23.93 -11.77 -7.78
N VAL A 451 -24.12 -12.95 -8.34
CA VAL A 451 -23.28 -14.13 -8.10
C VAL A 451 -21.83 -13.84 -8.51
N GLY A 452 -21.61 -13.20 -9.67
CA GLY A 452 -20.28 -12.75 -10.09
C GLY A 452 -19.64 -11.80 -9.08
N LEU A 453 -20.39 -10.85 -8.53
CA LEU A 453 -19.89 -9.93 -7.50
C LEU A 453 -19.53 -10.64 -6.19
N VAL A 454 -20.34 -11.59 -5.75
CA VAL A 454 -20.08 -12.38 -4.54
C VAL A 454 -18.84 -13.25 -4.70
N SER A 455 -18.69 -13.93 -5.84
CA SER A 455 -17.49 -14.74 -6.14
C SER A 455 -16.22 -13.89 -6.17
N GLY A 456 -16.31 -12.66 -6.69
CA GLY A 456 -15.21 -11.70 -6.75
C GLY A 456 -14.75 -11.11 -5.41
N VAL A 457 -15.43 -11.42 -4.30
CA VAL A 457 -14.96 -11.10 -2.95
C VAL A 457 -13.70 -11.90 -2.63
N GLY A 458 -13.61 -13.15 -3.05
CA GLY A 458 -12.41 -13.99 -2.88
C GLY A 458 -11.23 -13.45 -3.69
N ALA A 459 -11.39 -13.44 -5.00
CA ALA A 459 -10.41 -12.92 -5.96
C ALA A 459 -11.16 -12.29 -7.15
N LYS A 460 -10.66 -11.14 -7.63
CA LYS A 460 -11.36 -10.35 -8.66
C LYS A 460 -11.42 -11.05 -10.02
N GLU A 461 -10.44 -11.87 -10.30
CA GLU A 461 -10.32 -12.66 -11.53
C GLU A 461 -11.48 -13.65 -11.68
N ILE A 462 -11.98 -14.19 -10.56
CA ILE A 462 -13.08 -15.17 -10.54
C ILE A 462 -14.37 -14.57 -11.10
N VAL A 463 -14.56 -13.26 -11.03
CA VAL A 463 -15.75 -12.60 -11.58
C VAL A 463 -15.91 -12.90 -13.08
N ALA A 464 -14.80 -12.78 -13.85
CA ALA A 464 -14.83 -13.00 -15.29
C ALA A 464 -15.14 -14.46 -15.63
N SER A 465 -14.52 -15.44 -14.95
CA SER A 465 -14.78 -16.86 -15.17
C SER A 465 -16.19 -17.26 -14.74
N THR A 466 -16.67 -16.78 -13.59
CA THR A 466 -18.04 -17.02 -13.12
C THR A 466 -19.07 -16.48 -14.12
N MET A 467 -18.87 -15.26 -14.63
CA MET A 467 -19.74 -14.70 -15.65
C MET A 467 -19.67 -15.49 -16.95
N GLY A 468 -18.48 -15.92 -17.37
CA GLY A 468 -18.32 -16.81 -18.53
C GLY A 468 -19.17 -18.07 -18.42
N VAL A 469 -19.15 -18.74 -17.27
CA VAL A 469 -19.94 -19.96 -17.03
C VAL A 469 -21.44 -19.66 -16.95
N LEU A 470 -21.86 -18.61 -16.25
CA LEU A 470 -23.28 -18.27 -16.05
C LEU A 470 -23.99 -17.79 -17.31
N TYR A 471 -23.25 -17.20 -18.26
CA TYR A 471 -23.77 -16.65 -19.51
C TYR A 471 -23.38 -17.49 -20.75
N SER A 472 -22.71 -18.66 -20.60
CA SER A 472 -22.47 -19.59 -21.71
C SER A 472 -23.57 -20.64 -21.76
N ASN A 473 -24.16 -20.87 -22.94
CA ASN A 473 -24.97 -22.05 -23.17
C ASN A 473 -24.05 -23.25 -23.40
N ASN A 474 -24.44 -24.44 -22.90
CA ASN A 474 -23.67 -25.69 -22.91
C ASN A 474 -23.18 -26.17 -24.29
N ASP A 475 -23.63 -25.61 -25.40
CA ASP A 475 -23.31 -26.09 -26.75
C ASP A 475 -22.12 -25.37 -27.43
N SER A 476 -21.51 -24.36 -26.77
CA SER A 476 -20.55 -23.46 -27.42
C SER A 476 -19.11 -23.54 -26.88
N PHE A 477 -18.85 -24.31 -25.85
CA PHE A 477 -17.50 -24.54 -25.31
C PHE A 477 -17.02 -25.98 -25.56
N SER A 478 -17.11 -26.46 -26.79
CA SER A 478 -16.31 -27.59 -27.21
C SER A 478 -14.87 -27.14 -27.43
N ASP A 479 -13.93 -27.90 -26.90
CA ASP A 479 -12.45 -27.64 -26.86
C ASP A 479 -11.77 -27.40 -28.22
N ASP A 480 -12.48 -27.36 -29.34
CA ASP A 480 -11.98 -27.34 -30.70
C ASP A 480 -12.22 -26.05 -31.49
N GLN A 481 -12.65 -24.93 -30.85
CA GLN A 481 -12.79 -23.68 -31.58
C GLN A 481 -11.60 -22.75 -31.34
N ASP A 482 -10.89 -22.47 -32.43
CA ASP A 482 -9.80 -21.53 -32.58
C ASP A 482 -9.92 -20.30 -31.68
N TYR A 483 -8.89 -20.04 -30.90
CA TYR A 483 -8.73 -18.84 -30.04
C TYR A 483 -8.81 -17.51 -30.80
N ASN A 484 -9.00 -17.54 -32.11
CA ASN A 484 -9.02 -16.38 -33.01
C ASN A 484 -10.43 -15.77 -33.23
N ASP A 485 -11.51 -16.37 -32.70
CA ASP A 485 -12.86 -15.82 -32.84
C ASP A 485 -13.35 -15.20 -31.51
N GLU A 486 -12.63 -14.18 -31.04
CA GLU A 486 -13.03 -13.39 -29.87
C GLU A 486 -14.41 -12.71 -30.04
N ASP A 487 -14.77 -12.37 -31.29
CA ASP A 487 -16.02 -11.67 -31.59
C ASP A 487 -17.27 -12.57 -31.36
N GLY A 488 -17.18 -13.88 -31.59
CA GLY A 488 -18.28 -14.82 -31.40
C GLY A 488 -18.66 -15.04 -29.92
N LYS A 489 -17.68 -15.17 -29.04
CA LYS A 489 -17.89 -15.34 -27.59
C LYS A 489 -18.56 -14.13 -26.93
N TYR A 490 -18.17 -12.94 -27.34
CA TYR A 490 -18.72 -11.68 -26.83
C TYR A 490 -20.17 -11.45 -27.27
N GLU A 491 -20.55 -11.94 -28.46
CA GLU A 491 -21.92 -11.80 -28.98
C GLU A 491 -22.91 -12.64 -28.19
N VAL A 492 -22.55 -13.86 -27.77
CA VAL A 492 -23.38 -14.74 -26.93
C VAL A 492 -23.67 -14.09 -25.58
N LEU A 493 -22.66 -13.58 -24.89
CA LEU A 493 -22.80 -12.87 -23.60
C LEU A 493 -23.79 -11.69 -23.72
N LYS A 494 -23.63 -10.87 -24.77
CA LYS A 494 -24.48 -9.71 -25.02
C LYS A 494 -25.94 -10.12 -25.26
N LYS A 495 -26.19 -11.13 -26.11
CA LYS A 495 -27.52 -11.62 -26.42
C LYS A 495 -28.23 -12.19 -25.19
N GLN A 496 -27.53 -12.97 -24.38
CA GLN A 496 -28.11 -13.55 -23.17
C GLN A 496 -28.42 -12.49 -22.11
N MET A 497 -27.49 -11.60 -21.81
CA MET A 497 -27.73 -10.53 -20.85
C MET A 497 -28.90 -9.62 -21.29
N THR A 498 -28.99 -9.32 -22.59
CA THR A 498 -30.12 -8.55 -23.13
C THR A 498 -31.45 -9.34 -22.98
N SER A 499 -31.44 -10.65 -23.24
CA SER A 499 -32.61 -11.52 -23.07
C SER A 499 -33.05 -11.63 -21.61
N ASP A 500 -32.10 -11.75 -20.68
CA ASP A 500 -32.39 -11.86 -19.26
C ASP A 500 -32.97 -10.55 -18.70
N LEU A 501 -32.41 -9.39 -19.10
CA LEU A 501 -32.98 -8.08 -18.76
C LEU A 501 -34.38 -7.88 -19.32
N LYS A 502 -34.62 -8.34 -20.55
CA LYS A 502 -35.97 -8.33 -21.14
C LYS A 502 -36.97 -9.17 -20.34
N LYS A 503 -36.56 -10.37 -19.91
CA LYS A 503 -37.40 -11.26 -19.09
C LYS A 503 -37.68 -10.71 -17.70
N THR A 504 -36.64 -10.14 -17.07
CA THR A 504 -36.70 -9.65 -15.67
C THR A 504 -37.50 -8.34 -15.57
N TYR A 505 -37.29 -7.40 -16.51
CA TYR A 505 -37.84 -6.05 -16.42
C TYR A 505 -38.92 -5.73 -17.45
N GLY A 506 -39.20 -6.61 -18.43
CA GLY A 506 -40.24 -6.42 -19.42
C GLY A 506 -39.97 -5.35 -20.48
N TYR A 507 -38.72 -5.05 -20.77
CA TYR A 507 -38.31 -4.01 -21.73
C TYR A 507 -38.58 -4.43 -23.20
N SER A 508 -38.72 -3.43 -24.11
CA SER A 508 -38.69 -3.66 -25.56
C SER A 508 -37.29 -4.05 -26.03
N ASP A 509 -37.15 -4.65 -27.23
CA ASP A 509 -35.84 -5.13 -27.71
C ASP A 509 -34.79 -4.00 -27.84
N ALA A 510 -35.18 -2.84 -28.33
CA ALA A 510 -34.27 -1.68 -28.44
C ALA A 510 -33.91 -1.10 -27.08
N GLU A 511 -34.86 -0.98 -26.17
CA GLU A 511 -34.67 -0.50 -24.81
C GLU A 511 -33.83 -1.47 -23.98
N ALA A 512 -34.04 -2.78 -24.11
CA ALA A 512 -33.26 -3.82 -23.43
C ALA A 512 -31.81 -3.79 -23.87
N ALA A 513 -31.52 -3.58 -25.17
CA ALA A 513 -30.12 -3.45 -25.66
C ALA A 513 -29.41 -2.20 -25.14
N ALA A 514 -30.10 -1.05 -25.09
CA ALA A 514 -29.53 0.19 -24.57
C ALA A 514 -29.31 0.10 -23.05
N LYS A 515 -30.29 -0.43 -22.30
CA LYS A 515 -30.18 -0.65 -20.84
C LYS A 515 -29.14 -1.70 -20.49
N ALA A 516 -28.96 -2.76 -21.29
CA ALA A 516 -27.89 -3.74 -21.10
C ALA A 516 -26.51 -3.10 -21.18
N THR A 517 -26.30 -2.15 -22.12
CA THR A 517 -25.05 -1.40 -22.21
C THR A 517 -24.83 -0.49 -21.00
N LEU A 518 -25.89 0.15 -20.50
CA LEU A 518 -25.85 0.98 -19.30
C LEU A 518 -25.57 0.11 -18.05
N THR A 519 -26.27 -1.02 -17.91
CA THR A 519 -26.03 -2.00 -16.83
C THR A 519 -24.58 -2.50 -16.85
N ALA A 520 -24.04 -2.82 -18.03
CA ALA A 520 -22.65 -3.21 -18.18
C ALA A 520 -21.68 -2.14 -17.67
N TYR A 521 -21.93 -0.88 -17.98
CA TYR A 521 -21.11 0.23 -17.45
C TYR A 521 -21.24 0.38 -15.93
N CYS A 522 -22.47 0.29 -15.41
CA CYS A 522 -22.73 0.33 -13.97
C CYS A 522 -22.07 -0.85 -13.23
N PHE A 523 -22.04 -2.02 -13.84
CA PHE A 523 -21.34 -3.18 -13.32
C PHE A 523 -19.82 -2.96 -13.27
N LEU A 524 -19.23 -2.38 -14.31
CA LEU A 524 -17.80 -2.01 -14.31
C LEU A 524 -17.49 -0.99 -13.21
N LEU A 525 -18.35 0.01 -12.99
CA LEU A 525 -18.21 0.96 -11.90
C LEU A 525 -18.33 0.29 -10.53
N PHE A 526 -19.26 -0.63 -10.40
CA PHE A 526 -19.41 -1.40 -9.18
C PHE A 526 -18.16 -2.25 -8.90
N VAL A 527 -17.67 -2.99 -9.90
CA VAL A 527 -16.44 -3.81 -9.80
C VAL A 527 -15.22 -2.94 -9.48
N LEU A 528 -15.17 -1.69 -9.97
CA LEU A 528 -14.11 -0.74 -9.63
C LEU A 528 -14.12 -0.38 -8.14
N LEU A 529 -15.28 -0.13 -7.55
CA LEU A 529 -15.39 0.55 -6.27
C LEU A 529 -15.70 -0.39 -5.09
N TYR A 530 -16.35 -1.55 -5.34
CA TYR A 530 -16.85 -2.40 -4.28
C TYR A 530 -15.76 -3.10 -3.48
N PHE A 531 -16.17 -3.88 -2.52
CA PHE A 531 -15.38 -4.67 -1.59
C PHE A 531 -14.00 -5.03 -2.15
N PRO A 532 -12.89 -4.62 -1.53
CA PRO A 532 -11.55 -5.04 -1.97
C PRO A 532 -11.40 -6.55 -1.78
N CYS A 533 -10.48 -7.20 -2.52
CA CYS A 533 -10.26 -8.63 -2.33
C CYS A 533 -9.88 -8.94 -0.88
N ILE A 534 -10.22 -10.15 -0.42
CA ILE A 534 -9.93 -10.61 0.96
C ILE A 534 -8.47 -10.38 1.34
N ALA A 535 -7.55 -10.57 0.39
CA ALA A 535 -6.13 -10.34 0.56
C ALA A 535 -5.81 -8.88 0.97
N THR A 536 -6.47 -7.90 0.35
CA THR A 536 -6.30 -6.48 0.72
C THR A 536 -6.88 -6.18 2.11
N ILE A 537 -8.03 -6.76 2.45
CA ILE A 537 -8.62 -6.64 3.80
C ILE A 537 -7.68 -7.21 4.88
N ALA A 538 -7.11 -8.39 4.61
CA ALA A 538 -6.13 -9.01 5.50
C ALA A 538 -4.85 -8.16 5.64
N ALA A 539 -4.39 -7.52 4.55
CA ALA A 539 -3.26 -6.61 4.58
C ALA A 539 -3.58 -5.35 5.42
N ILE A 540 -4.74 -4.72 5.23
CA ILE A 540 -5.18 -3.56 6.04
C ILE A 540 -5.24 -3.94 7.53
N LYS A 541 -5.83 -5.09 7.88
CA LYS A 541 -5.84 -5.60 9.26
C LYS A 541 -4.43 -5.82 9.79
N GLY A 542 -3.55 -6.39 8.98
CA GLY A 542 -2.16 -6.64 9.36
C GLY A 542 -1.37 -5.36 9.63
N GLU A 543 -1.59 -4.30 8.85
CA GLU A 543 -0.89 -3.03 8.98
C GLU A 543 -1.49 -2.09 10.05
N THR A 544 -2.81 -2.16 10.26
CA THR A 544 -3.49 -1.33 11.27
C THR A 544 -3.60 -2.03 12.63
N GLY A 545 -3.39 -3.35 12.71
CA GLY A 545 -3.63 -4.15 13.90
C GLY A 545 -5.12 -4.31 14.27
N SER A 546 -6.05 -3.72 13.50
CA SER A 546 -7.46 -3.58 13.88
C SER A 546 -8.43 -4.09 12.81
N TRP A 547 -9.35 -4.97 13.19
CA TRP A 547 -10.47 -5.39 12.35
C TRP A 547 -11.48 -4.28 12.08
N LYS A 548 -11.54 -3.25 12.94
CA LYS A 548 -12.45 -2.11 12.75
C LYS A 548 -12.13 -1.35 11.46
N TRP A 549 -10.86 -1.08 11.19
CA TRP A 549 -10.45 -0.38 9.97
C TRP A 549 -10.59 -1.24 8.71
N ALA A 550 -10.31 -2.54 8.81
CA ALA A 550 -10.53 -3.47 7.72
C ALA A 550 -12.03 -3.61 7.39
N GLY A 551 -12.90 -3.73 8.39
CA GLY A 551 -14.36 -3.74 8.22
C GLY A 551 -14.90 -2.41 7.71
N PHE A 552 -14.39 -1.29 8.19
CA PHE A 552 -14.75 0.04 7.67
C PHE A 552 -14.39 0.18 6.19
N ALA A 553 -13.17 -0.26 5.78
CA ALA A 553 -12.76 -0.24 4.39
C ALA A 553 -13.71 -1.06 3.50
N ALA A 554 -14.07 -2.28 3.92
CA ALA A 554 -15.01 -3.14 3.21
C ALA A 554 -16.42 -2.53 3.10
N GLY A 555 -16.92 -1.98 4.20
CA GLY A 555 -18.28 -1.42 4.26
C GLY A 555 -18.43 -0.15 3.43
N TYR A 556 -17.52 0.82 3.59
CA TYR A 556 -17.65 2.08 2.87
C TYR A 556 -17.44 1.93 1.36
N THR A 557 -16.50 1.06 0.93
CA THR A 557 -16.27 0.82 -0.51
C THR A 557 -17.48 0.16 -1.17
N THR A 558 -18.10 -0.81 -0.50
CA THR A 558 -19.32 -1.46 -1.00
C THR A 558 -20.50 -0.49 -1.07
N LEU A 559 -20.69 0.33 -0.03
CA LEU A 559 -21.73 1.36 -0.02
C LEU A 559 -21.49 2.41 -1.11
N LEU A 560 -20.25 2.85 -1.28
CA LEU A 560 -19.87 3.80 -2.32
C LEU A 560 -20.15 3.23 -3.72
N ALA A 561 -19.79 1.96 -3.96
CA ALA A 561 -20.04 1.27 -5.21
C ALA A 561 -21.55 1.22 -5.49
N TRP A 562 -22.33 0.87 -4.49
CA TRP A 562 -23.78 0.82 -4.60
C TRP A 562 -24.40 2.18 -4.95
N VAL A 563 -24.02 3.23 -4.23
CA VAL A 563 -24.53 4.59 -4.47
C VAL A 563 -24.14 5.10 -5.86
N VAL A 564 -22.87 4.98 -6.22
CA VAL A 564 -22.35 5.52 -7.49
C VAL A 564 -22.98 4.77 -8.67
N SER A 565 -23.04 3.44 -8.65
CA SER A 565 -23.62 2.66 -9.75
C SER A 565 -25.14 2.87 -9.87
N ALA A 566 -25.86 2.95 -8.74
CA ALA A 566 -27.29 3.25 -8.75
C ALA A 566 -27.58 4.65 -9.32
N LEU A 567 -26.81 5.68 -8.90
CA LEU A 567 -26.97 7.03 -9.44
C LEU A 567 -26.71 7.08 -10.95
N VAL A 568 -25.65 6.41 -11.42
CA VAL A 568 -25.33 6.37 -12.86
C VAL A 568 -26.41 5.63 -13.63
N PHE A 569 -26.94 4.52 -13.11
CA PHE A 569 -28.01 3.79 -13.75
C PHE A 569 -29.31 4.61 -13.81
N GLN A 570 -29.75 5.18 -12.70
CA GLN A 570 -30.98 5.96 -12.63
C GLN A 570 -30.91 7.22 -13.50
N ILE A 571 -29.79 7.95 -13.47
CA ILE A 571 -29.61 9.11 -14.34
C ILE A 571 -29.53 8.68 -15.81
N GLY A 572 -28.75 7.64 -16.13
CA GLY A 572 -28.60 7.13 -17.50
C GLY A 572 -29.91 6.61 -18.08
N SER A 573 -30.75 5.95 -17.28
CA SER A 573 -32.06 5.45 -17.71
C SER A 573 -33.08 6.54 -18.04
N LEU A 574 -32.85 7.79 -17.60
CA LEU A 574 -33.70 8.93 -18.01
C LEU A 574 -33.44 9.40 -19.44
N PHE A 575 -32.29 9.03 -20.01
CA PHE A 575 -31.87 9.44 -21.36
C PHE A 575 -32.06 8.31 -22.39
N ILE A 576 -32.42 7.12 -21.95
CA ILE A 576 -32.73 5.94 -22.76
C ILE A 576 -34.23 5.76 -22.86
#